data_cdb83af77e16aaced80a165e4316a76c
#
_entry.id   cdb83af77e16aaced80a165e4316a76c
#
_cell.length_a   1.000
_cell.length_b   1.000
_cell.length_c   1.000
_cell.angle_alpha   90.00
_cell.angle_beta   90.00
_cell.angle_gamma   90.00
#
_symmetry.space_group_name_H-M   'P 1'
#
loop_
_entity.id
_entity.type
_entity.pdbx_description
1 polymer ?
#
loop_
_entity_poly.entity_id
_entity_poly.type
_entity_poly.pdbx_seq_one_letter_code
_entity_poly.pdbx_strand_id
1 'polypeptide(L)'
;MCGIVGYIGTEEAAPILLEGLRRLEYRGYDSAGLAVLDPEQGLQVAKAKGRLQVLADLTGQGQKLTGHMGLGHTRWATHGAPNDVNSHPQVSQSGRIAVVHNGIIENYARLKEFLESKGIAFVSETDTEVVAQLLDYYYEGDLLDAVGKVLHRIEGAYALGIVCADEPDRLVAVRKDSPLILGYGANFHMLASDVTAVIQHTREVCYLEDGEVAVLTAHGAQVYNSLLQPVEKEISHVDWEISAAEKGGYEHFMFKEIMEQPKALRDTIFPRLRGDRVVLDDLTITREELERMDRLYIIACGSSYHVGVAAKYTLERMLRIPVEVTLASEFRYCDPIVTRRTLAVVISQSGETIDTLAAMREARRLGARLLSIVNVVGSTIARESDDVIYTWAGPEIAVATTKAYSTQLAVIYLLGLRFAHLLGTVGEEEYAGMVAQLRQLPAKVEEILSDTEKIQYYASIYFNHDSVFYIGRNIDYAVGLEGSLKLKEISYIHSEAYAAGELKHGTISLIEDGTLVVALASWGDLFDKLMSNVKEVKARGADVVGITTRSHGAELAKSVDSAIQIPDTHPMFLPSLEVVPMQLFAYYVALMRGCDIDKPRNLAKSVTVE
;
A
#
# COMPACT_ATOMS: atom_id res chain seq x y z
N MET A 1 8.96 2.38 4.03
CA MET A 1 9.65 1.64 2.95
C MET A 1 10.63 2.55 2.23
N CYS A 2 11.73 2.00 1.73
CA CYS A 2 12.76 2.77 1.01
C CYS A 2 12.47 2.84 -0.50
N GLY A 3 13.03 3.83 -1.19
CA GLY A 3 13.00 3.94 -2.65
C GLY A 3 14.40 3.73 -3.24
N ILE A 4 14.52 2.85 -4.23
CA ILE A 4 15.73 2.63 -5.01
C ILE A 4 15.54 3.16 -6.42
N VAL A 5 16.53 3.87 -6.93
CA VAL A 5 16.68 4.22 -8.35
C VAL A 5 18.13 4.02 -8.75
N GLY A 6 18.36 3.35 -9.87
CA GLY A 6 19.66 3.25 -10.50
C GLY A 6 19.57 3.66 -11.97
N TYR A 7 20.63 4.20 -12.50
CA TYR A 7 20.74 4.61 -13.89
C TYR A 7 22.12 4.29 -14.43
N ILE A 8 22.15 3.82 -15.65
CA ILE A 8 23.36 3.71 -16.48
C ILE A 8 22.99 4.07 -17.92
N GLY A 9 23.71 5.03 -18.51
CA GLY A 9 23.36 5.51 -19.85
C GLY A 9 24.33 6.54 -20.38
N THR A 10 23.84 7.44 -21.23
CA THR A 10 24.63 8.49 -21.89
C THR A 10 24.46 9.87 -21.27
N GLU A 11 23.47 10.05 -20.39
CA GLU A 11 23.20 11.33 -19.73
C GLU A 11 23.81 11.36 -18.32
N GLU A 12 23.89 12.55 -17.70
CA GLU A 12 24.32 12.71 -16.32
C GLU A 12 23.37 11.99 -15.36
N ALA A 13 23.87 11.07 -14.56
CA ALA A 13 23.06 10.19 -13.73
C ALA A 13 22.38 10.92 -12.56
N ALA A 14 23.05 11.86 -11.88
CA ALA A 14 22.56 12.45 -10.65
C ALA A 14 21.22 13.19 -10.80
N PRO A 15 20.94 14.01 -11.82
CA PRO A 15 19.62 14.63 -12.02
C PRO A 15 18.51 13.61 -12.24
N ILE A 16 18.76 12.55 -13.03
CA ILE A 16 17.81 11.46 -13.32
C ILE A 16 17.48 10.69 -12.03
N LEU A 17 18.49 10.38 -11.24
CA LEU A 17 18.31 9.70 -9.95
C LEU A 17 17.47 10.54 -8.98
N LEU A 18 17.74 11.86 -8.87
CA LEU A 18 16.95 12.77 -8.03
C LEU A 18 15.51 12.86 -8.49
N GLU A 19 15.26 12.89 -9.80
CA GLU A 19 13.91 12.91 -10.33
C GLU A 19 13.15 11.63 -9.99
N GLY A 20 13.74 10.46 -10.23
CA GLY A 20 13.16 9.17 -9.87
C GLY A 20 12.90 9.05 -8.37
N LEU A 21 13.84 9.52 -7.52
CA LEU A 21 13.67 9.53 -6.06
C LEU A 21 12.54 10.46 -5.59
N ARG A 22 12.28 11.60 -6.23
CA ARG A 22 11.13 12.47 -5.91
C ARG A 22 9.82 11.72 -6.04
N ARG A 23 9.72 10.83 -7.00
CA ARG A 23 8.55 9.99 -7.24
C ARG A 23 8.44 8.83 -6.25
N LEU A 24 9.52 8.47 -5.57
CA LEU A 24 9.56 7.43 -4.54
C LEU A 24 9.58 7.98 -3.11
N GLU A 25 9.61 9.31 -2.92
CA GLU A 25 9.72 9.90 -1.58
C GLU A 25 8.53 9.53 -0.66
N TYR A 26 7.37 9.19 -1.23
CA TYR A 26 6.24 8.67 -0.47
C TYR A 26 6.52 7.31 0.21
N ARG A 27 7.57 6.60 -0.24
CA ARG A 27 8.01 5.33 0.34
C ARG A 27 8.97 5.51 1.52
N GLY A 28 9.79 6.56 1.53
CA GLY A 28 10.76 6.84 2.60
C GLY A 28 11.29 8.27 2.50
N TYR A 29 11.42 8.93 3.63
CA TYR A 29 11.77 10.36 3.70
C TYR A 29 12.63 10.72 4.92
N ASP A 30 13.17 9.73 5.66
CA ASP A 30 13.99 9.96 6.85
C ASP A 30 15.41 10.40 6.48
N SER A 31 15.89 9.93 5.37
CA SER A 31 17.17 10.32 4.78
C SER A 31 17.23 9.92 3.31
N ALA A 32 18.16 10.52 2.57
CA ALA A 32 18.39 10.20 1.17
C ALA A 32 19.90 10.25 0.83
N GLY A 33 20.29 9.60 -0.28
CA GLY A 33 21.64 9.70 -0.79
C GLY A 33 21.79 9.20 -2.20
N LEU A 34 22.89 9.60 -2.81
CA LEU A 34 23.34 9.25 -4.16
C LEU A 34 24.76 8.69 -4.11
N ALA A 35 25.03 7.72 -4.96
CA ALA A 35 26.38 7.34 -5.38
C ALA A 35 26.43 7.44 -6.90
N VAL A 36 27.35 8.24 -7.42
CA VAL A 36 27.56 8.43 -8.86
C VAL A 36 28.99 8.09 -9.21
N LEU A 37 29.16 7.32 -10.24
CA LEU A 37 30.49 6.90 -10.72
C LEU A 37 30.91 7.73 -11.91
N ASP A 38 32.03 8.44 -11.73
CA ASP A 38 32.75 9.16 -12.78
C ASP A 38 34.00 8.40 -13.13
N PRO A 39 34.29 8.16 -14.41
CA PRO A 39 35.49 7.42 -14.82
C PRO A 39 36.82 8.07 -14.39
N GLU A 40 36.86 9.40 -14.20
CA GLU A 40 38.06 10.15 -13.82
C GLU A 40 38.14 10.44 -12.32
N GLN A 41 36.98 10.74 -11.68
CA GLN A 41 36.92 11.11 -10.27
C GLN A 41 36.57 9.93 -9.34
N GLY A 42 36.22 8.78 -9.92
CA GLY A 42 35.81 7.60 -9.16
C GLY A 42 34.40 7.71 -8.57
N LEU A 43 34.16 7.00 -7.48
CA LEU A 43 32.85 6.93 -6.82
C LEU A 43 32.63 8.17 -5.94
N GLN A 44 31.65 8.98 -6.32
CA GLN A 44 31.21 10.18 -5.61
C GLN A 44 29.95 9.88 -4.82
N VAL A 45 29.93 10.17 -3.51
CA VAL A 45 28.79 9.86 -2.63
C VAL A 45 28.32 11.12 -1.91
N ALA A 46 27.03 11.37 -1.95
CA ALA A 46 26.36 12.42 -1.19
C ALA A 46 25.19 11.83 -0.39
N LYS A 47 25.11 12.16 0.90
CA LYS A 47 24.09 11.66 1.81
C LYS A 47 23.54 12.82 2.65
N ALA A 48 22.26 12.78 2.97
CA ALA A 48 21.62 13.79 3.83
C ALA A 48 20.49 13.17 4.66
N LYS A 49 20.47 13.52 5.94
CA LYS A 49 19.31 13.29 6.81
C LYS A 49 18.17 14.22 6.41
N GLY A 50 16.94 13.70 6.43
CA GLY A 50 15.73 14.44 6.14
C GLY A 50 15.20 14.18 4.73
N ARG A 51 14.30 15.04 4.30
CA ARG A 51 13.63 14.90 3.00
C ARG A 51 14.61 15.04 1.84
N LEU A 52 14.23 14.50 0.68
CA LEU A 52 15.02 14.52 -0.55
C LEU A 52 15.46 15.93 -0.97
N GLN A 53 14.70 16.96 -0.64
CA GLN A 53 15.06 18.34 -0.94
C GLN A 53 16.41 18.73 -0.32
N VAL A 54 16.73 18.24 0.89
CA VAL A 54 18.02 18.52 1.56
C VAL A 54 19.19 17.98 0.73
N LEU A 55 19.04 16.75 0.22
CA LEU A 55 20.04 16.14 -0.67
C LEU A 55 20.14 16.87 -2.01
N ALA A 56 19.01 17.28 -2.59
CA ALA A 56 18.97 18.02 -3.84
C ALA A 56 19.69 19.38 -3.72
N ASP A 57 19.50 20.11 -2.61
CA ASP A 57 20.17 21.37 -2.34
C ASP A 57 21.69 21.16 -2.09
N LEU A 58 22.07 20.13 -1.33
CA LEU A 58 23.47 19.76 -1.09
C LEU A 58 24.23 19.49 -2.39
N THR A 59 23.59 18.76 -3.30
CA THR A 59 24.18 18.37 -4.59
C THR A 59 23.97 19.40 -5.70
N GLY A 60 23.35 20.57 -5.42
CA GLY A 60 23.02 21.56 -6.43
C GLY A 60 22.10 21.01 -7.51
N GLN A 61 21.01 20.32 -7.11
CA GLN A 61 20.09 19.61 -8.00
C GLN A 61 20.80 18.53 -8.86
N GLY A 62 21.82 17.88 -8.28
CA GLY A 62 22.64 16.86 -8.95
C GLY A 62 23.82 17.37 -9.74
N GLN A 63 23.93 18.67 -9.99
CA GLN A 63 24.99 19.23 -10.87
C GLN A 63 26.41 19.14 -10.30
N LYS A 64 26.56 18.88 -9.01
CA LYS A 64 27.87 18.74 -8.36
C LYS A 64 28.43 17.31 -8.44
N LEU A 65 27.66 16.35 -8.89
CA LEU A 65 28.05 14.96 -9.06
C LEU A 65 28.03 14.66 -10.56
N THR A 66 29.22 14.34 -11.11
CA THR A 66 29.40 14.04 -12.54
C THR A 66 29.49 12.54 -12.76
N GLY A 67 29.00 12.07 -13.88
CA GLY A 67 29.04 10.66 -14.27
C GLY A 67 27.75 10.12 -14.84
N HIS A 68 27.89 9.04 -15.61
CA HIS A 68 26.78 8.45 -16.41
C HIS A 68 26.18 7.18 -15.79
N MET A 69 26.66 6.78 -14.63
CA MET A 69 26.14 5.65 -13.86
C MET A 69 26.02 6.02 -12.39
N GLY A 70 24.95 5.57 -11.75
CA GLY A 70 24.80 5.79 -10.32
C GLY A 70 23.58 5.12 -9.70
N LEU A 71 23.52 5.24 -8.38
CA LEU A 71 22.47 4.74 -7.50
C LEU A 71 21.92 5.87 -6.63
N GLY A 72 20.62 5.87 -6.43
CA GLY A 72 19.95 6.76 -5.52
C GLY A 72 19.04 5.99 -4.58
N HIS A 73 18.87 6.52 -3.37
CA HIS A 73 18.05 5.90 -2.34
C HIS A 73 17.34 6.93 -1.47
N THR A 74 16.07 6.67 -1.16
CA THR A 74 15.33 7.33 -0.06
C THR A 74 15.06 6.31 1.01
N ARG A 75 15.45 6.61 2.26
CA ARG A 75 15.44 5.67 3.37
C ARG A 75 14.25 5.87 4.29
N TRP A 76 13.66 4.76 4.69
CA TRP A 76 12.85 4.59 5.89
C TRP A 76 13.68 3.76 6.88
N ALA A 77 14.02 4.34 8.02
CA ALA A 77 14.99 3.72 8.94
C ALA A 77 14.39 2.50 9.63
N THR A 78 15.05 1.35 9.49
CA THR A 78 14.80 0.10 10.22
C THR A 78 15.93 -0.22 11.20
N HIS A 79 17.18 -0.18 10.75
CA HIS A 79 18.39 -0.41 11.53
C HIS A 79 19.27 0.84 11.54
N GLY A 80 19.59 1.34 12.73
CA GLY A 80 20.33 2.59 12.93
C GLY A 80 19.50 3.86 12.77
N ALA A 81 19.75 4.85 13.63
CA ALA A 81 19.02 6.11 13.64
C ALA A 81 19.14 6.88 12.30
N PRO A 82 18.13 7.68 11.88
CA PRO A 82 18.23 8.55 10.71
C PRO A 82 19.34 9.60 10.92
N ASN A 83 20.45 9.45 10.19
CA ASN A 83 21.56 10.38 10.13
C ASN A 83 22.30 10.19 8.79
N ASP A 84 23.26 11.06 8.48
CA ASP A 84 24.00 11.00 7.21
C ASP A 84 24.83 9.72 7.06
N VAL A 85 25.38 9.18 8.16
CA VAL A 85 26.20 7.96 8.14
C VAL A 85 25.37 6.73 7.81
N ASN A 86 24.20 6.61 8.46
CA ASN A 86 23.28 5.48 8.27
C ASN A 86 22.43 5.61 7.00
N SER A 87 22.50 6.74 6.28
CA SER A 87 21.83 6.89 4.97
C SER A 87 22.49 6.00 3.92
N HIS A 88 21.70 5.51 2.97
CA HIS A 88 22.24 4.81 1.79
C HIS A 88 22.63 5.81 0.70
N PRO A 89 23.56 5.43 -0.17
CA PRO A 89 24.29 4.17 -0.30
C PRO A 89 25.26 3.89 0.84
N GLN A 90 25.47 2.62 1.19
CA GLN A 90 26.59 2.20 2.03
C GLN A 90 27.79 1.85 1.17
N VAL A 91 28.98 2.20 1.63
CA VAL A 91 30.21 2.06 0.87
C VAL A 91 31.16 1.12 1.57
N SER A 92 31.86 0.29 0.82
CA SER A 92 32.89 -0.61 1.36
C SER A 92 34.06 0.15 1.94
N GLN A 93 34.85 -0.47 2.82
CA GLN A 93 36.03 0.13 3.46
C GLN A 93 37.08 0.58 2.42
N SER A 94 37.22 -0.11 1.29
CA SER A 94 38.10 0.29 0.20
C SER A 94 37.63 1.53 -0.57
N GLY A 95 36.35 1.90 -0.45
CA GLY A 95 35.72 2.98 -1.18
C GLY A 95 35.30 2.63 -2.62
N ARG A 96 35.50 1.39 -3.09
CA ARG A 96 35.23 1.01 -4.48
C ARG A 96 33.83 0.48 -4.75
N ILE A 97 33.11 -0.05 -3.76
CA ILE A 97 31.77 -0.61 -3.94
C ILE A 97 30.76 0.20 -3.15
N ALA A 98 29.67 0.62 -3.80
CA ALA A 98 28.52 1.23 -3.15
C ALA A 98 27.27 0.38 -3.36
N VAL A 99 26.46 0.27 -2.30
CA VAL A 99 25.24 -0.54 -2.25
C VAL A 99 24.06 0.27 -1.72
N VAL A 100 22.93 0.20 -2.42
CA VAL A 100 21.63 0.60 -1.91
C VAL A 100 20.79 -0.65 -1.64
N HIS A 101 19.96 -0.61 -0.61
CA HIS A 101 19.23 -1.78 -0.14
C HIS A 101 17.82 -1.42 0.38
N ASN A 102 16.84 -2.17 -0.07
CA ASN A 102 15.51 -2.25 0.53
C ASN A 102 15.32 -3.65 1.10
N GLY A 103 14.97 -3.77 2.37
CA GLY A 103 14.79 -5.03 3.05
C GLY A 103 15.52 -5.10 4.38
N ILE A 104 15.78 -6.31 4.85
CA ILE A 104 16.54 -6.59 6.07
C ILE A 104 17.45 -7.80 5.83
N ILE A 105 18.73 -7.66 6.17
CA ILE A 105 19.69 -8.77 6.23
C ILE A 105 19.63 -9.37 7.63
N GLU A 106 18.86 -10.40 7.82
CA GLU A 106 18.55 -10.98 9.15
C GLU A 106 19.78 -11.49 9.89
N ASN A 107 20.74 -12.07 9.18
CA ASN A 107 21.96 -12.61 9.76
C ASN A 107 23.13 -11.61 9.79
N TYR A 108 22.87 -10.29 9.64
CA TYR A 108 23.91 -9.26 9.54
C TYR A 108 24.89 -9.25 10.72
N ALA A 109 24.44 -9.49 11.94
CA ALA A 109 25.29 -9.45 13.12
C ALA A 109 26.40 -10.51 13.05
N ARG A 110 26.05 -11.75 12.66
CA ARG A 110 27.03 -12.85 12.48
C ARG A 110 28.01 -12.57 11.35
N LEU A 111 27.52 -11.96 10.27
CA LEU A 111 28.37 -11.59 9.12
C LEU A 111 29.30 -10.43 9.47
N LYS A 112 28.84 -9.48 10.26
CA LYS A 112 29.64 -8.37 10.78
C LYS A 112 30.78 -8.88 11.65
N GLU A 113 30.51 -9.76 12.62
CA GLU A 113 31.54 -10.41 13.46
C GLU A 113 32.61 -11.14 12.61
N PHE A 114 32.16 -11.87 11.56
CA PHE A 114 33.06 -12.53 10.63
C PHE A 114 33.98 -11.52 9.93
N LEU A 115 33.45 -10.42 9.39
CA LEU A 115 34.22 -9.41 8.66
C LEU A 115 35.17 -8.62 9.59
N GLU A 116 34.71 -8.30 10.80
CA GLU A 116 35.56 -7.68 11.85
C GLU A 116 36.75 -8.60 12.21
N SER A 117 36.55 -9.92 12.25
CA SER A 117 37.62 -10.90 12.46
C SER A 117 38.65 -10.93 11.33
N LYS A 118 38.31 -10.39 10.15
CA LYS A 118 39.17 -10.20 8.99
C LYS A 118 39.85 -8.82 8.93
N GLY A 119 39.58 -7.97 9.94
CA GLY A 119 40.15 -6.63 10.04
C GLY A 119 39.36 -5.56 9.27
N ILE A 120 38.12 -5.85 8.88
CA ILE A 120 37.22 -4.90 8.19
C ILE A 120 36.48 -4.09 9.25
N ALA A 121 36.60 -2.75 9.16
CA ALA A 121 35.93 -1.82 10.07
C ALA A 121 34.56 -1.41 9.51
N PHE A 122 33.61 -1.19 10.41
CA PHE A 122 32.27 -0.72 10.10
C PHE A 122 32.08 0.73 10.55
N VAL A 123 31.38 1.52 9.76
CA VAL A 123 31.13 2.94 10.01
C VAL A 123 29.68 3.19 10.40
N SER A 124 28.75 2.43 9.81
CA SER A 124 27.33 2.60 10.04
C SER A 124 26.77 1.54 11.00
N GLU A 125 25.55 1.82 11.47
CA GLU A 125 24.75 0.87 12.29
C GLU A 125 23.78 0.06 11.40
N THR A 126 23.89 0.17 10.08
CA THR A 126 22.97 -0.48 9.15
C THR A 126 23.37 -1.93 8.87
N ASP A 127 22.38 -2.79 8.68
CA ASP A 127 22.56 -4.14 8.17
C ASP A 127 23.11 -4.16 6.74
N THR A 128 22.86 -3.12 5.96
CA THR A 128 23.28 -2.97 4.57
C THR A 128 24.80 -2.86 4.40
N GLU A 129 25.51 -2.24 5.34
CA GLU A 129 26.96 -2.10 5.24
C GLU A 129 27.65 -3.46 5.17
N VAL A 130 27.08 -4.50 5.82
CA VAL A 130 27.61 -5.87 5.74
C VAL A 130 27.68 -6.36 4.30
N VAL A 131 26.68 -6.00 3.46
CA VAL A 131 26.65 -6.40 2.05
C VAL A 131 27.77 -5.72 1.27
N ALA A 132 27.97 -4.40 1.47
CA ALA A 132 29.06 -3.66 0.81
C ALA A 132 30.43 -4.23 1.20
N GLN A 133 30.65 -4.55 2.48
CA GLN A 133 31.89 -5.12 2.97
C GLN A 133 32.11 -6.57 2.49
N LEU A 134 31.06 -7.41 2.40
CA LEU A 134 31.14 -8.77 1.87
C LEU A 134 31.48 -8.76 0.37
N LEU A 135 30.85 -7.88 -0.40
CA LEU A 135 31.16 -7.73 -1.84
C LEU A 135 32.64 -7.38 -2.04
N ASP A 136 33.13 -6.41 -1.30
CA ASP A 136 34.54 -5.99 -1.38
C ASP A 136 35.51 -7.10 -0.94
N TYR A 137 35.12 -7.87 0.09
CA TYR A 137 35.92 -9.02 0.57
C TYR A 137 36.02 -10.15 -0.47
N TYR A 138 34.94 -10.40 -1.25
CA TYR A 138 34.89 -11.44 -2.26
C TYR A 138 35.27 -10.98 -3.68
N TYR A 139 35.46 -9.66 -3.88
CA TYR A 139 35.75 -9.11 -5.19
C TYR A 139 37.18 -9.46 -5.64
N GLU A 140 37.30 -10.18 -6.74
CA GLU A 140 38.56 -10.62 -7.36
C GLU A 140 38.64 -10.16 -8.83
N GLY A 141 37.96 -9.06 -9.20
CA GLY A 141 37.96 -8.50 -10.57
C GLY A 141 36.71 -8.83 -11.39
N ASP A 142 35.68 -9.47 -10.77
CA ASP A 142 34.35 -9.69 -11.38
C ASP A 142 33.28 -9.48 -10.31
N LEU A 143 32.49 -8.41 -10.50
CA LEU A 143 31.42 -8.05 -9.56
C LEU A 143 30.30 -9.09 -9.54
N LEU A 144 29.95 -9.70 -10.66
CA LEU A 144 28.90 -10.71 -10.74
C LEU A 144 29.28 -11.99 -9.95
N ASP A 145 30.55 -12.41 -10.04
CA ASP A 145 31.06 -13.52 -9.23
C ASP A 145 31.04 -13.20 -7.73
N ALA A 146 31.46 -11.98 -7.35
CA ALA A 146 31.40 -11.53 -5.96
C ALA A 146 29.94 -11.51 -5.44
N VAL A 147 28.99 -11.03 -6.24
CA VAL A 147 27.54 -11.07 -5.92
C VAL A 147 27.09 -12.50 -5.69
N GLY A 148 27.41 -13.43 -6.57
CA GLY A 148 27.09 -14.85 -6.40
C GLY A 148 27.57 -15.42 -5.07
N LYS A 149 28.83 -15.13 -4.68
CA LYS A 149 29.40 -15.55 -3.39
C LYS A 149 28.65 -14.94 -2.19
N VAL A 150 28.25 -13.66 -2.29
CA VAL A 150 27.51 -12.95 -1.24
C VAL A 150 26.09 -13.49 -1.07
N LEU A 151 25.39 -13.79 -2.15
CA LEU A 151 24.01 -14.32 -2.10
C LEU A 151 23.90 -15.66 -1.36
N HIS A 152 24.97 -16.44 -1.35
CA HIS A 152 25.04 -17.68 -0.55
C HIS A 152 25.27 -17.43 0.95
N ARG A 153 25.53 -16.20 1.36
CA ARG A 153 25.88 -15.85 2.74
C ARG A 153 24.81 -15.04 3.46
N ILE A 154 24.07 -14.21 2.73
CA ILE A 154 23.05 -13.33 3.30
C ILE A 154 21.71 -14.05 3.40
N GLU A 155 21.01 -13.80 4.52
CA GLU A 155 19.67 -14.32 4.80
C GLU A 155 18.71 -13.15 5.00
N GLY A 156 17.43 -13.29 4.58
CA GLY A 156 16.40 -12.27 4.70
C GLY A 156 15.86 -11.79 3.35
N ALA A 157 15.10 -10.69 3.38
CA ALA A 157 14.50 -10.05 2.22
C ALA A 157 15.36 -8.88 1.75
N TYR A 158 15.63 -8.78 0.44
CA TYR A 158 16.46 -7.70 -0.10
C TYR A 158 16.15 -7.38 -1.56
N ALA A 159 16.20 -6.07 -1.87
CA ALA A 159 16.43 -5.54 -3.21
C ALA A 159 17.72 -4.71 -3.15
N LEU A 160 18.71 -5.09 -3.93
CA LEU A 160 20.03 -4.46 -3.94
C LEU A 160 20.28 -3.78 -5.28
N GLY A 161 20.85 -2.56 -5.23
CA GLY A 161 21.54 -1.92 -6.34
C GLY A 161 23.03 -1.77 -5.98
N ILE A 162 23.92 -2.17 -6.87
CA ILE A 162 25.35 -2.28 -6.61
C ILE A 162 26.14 -1.64 -7.75
N VAL A 163 27.11 -0.81 -7.42
CA VAL A 163 28.08 -0.26 -8.36
C VAL A 163 29.50 -0.48 -7.84
N CYS A 164 30.43 -0.73 -8.76
CA CYS A 164 31.86 -0.92 -8.48
C CYS A 164 32.71 0.04 -9.30
N ALA A 165 33.61 0.78 -8.64
CA ALA A 165 34.48 1.73 -9.31
C ALA A 165 35.43 1.09 -10.35
N ASP A 166 35.77 -0.19 -10.14
CA ASP A 166 36.65 -0.94 -11.05
C ASP A 166 35.89 -1.49 -12.29
N GLU A 167 34.52 -1.42 -12.28
CA GLU A 167 33.66 -1.84 -13.39
C GLU A 167 32.67 -0.71 -13.76
N PRO A 168 33.14 0.41 -14.35
CA PRO A 168 32.36 1.62 -14.55
C PRO A 168 31.26 1.50 -15.64
N ASP A 169 31.18 0.39 -16.31
CA ASP A 169 30.19 0.07 -17.36
C ASP A 169 29.08 -0.89 -16.91
N ARG A 170 29.05 -1.26 -15.63
CA ARG A 170 28.10 -2.25 -15.08
C ARG A 170 27.44 -1.78 -13.81
N LEU A 171 26.10 -1.83 -13.81
CA LEU A 171 25.26 -1.67 -12.64
C LEU A 171 24.59 -3.00 -12.36
N VAL A 172 24.68 -3.50 -11.13
CA VAL A 172 24.11 -4.80 -10.76
C VAL A 172 22.90 -4.62 -9.87
N ALA A 173 21.84 -5.36 -10.16
CA ALA A 173 20.61 -5.43 -9.38
C ALA A 173 20.38 -6.85 -8.90
N VAL A 174 19.90 -7.00 -7.66
CA VAL A 174 19.55 -8.31 -7.08
C VAL A 174 18.22 -8.20 -6.36
N ARG A 175 17.39 -9.21 -6.49
CA ARG A 175 16.08 -9.26 -5.82
C ARG A 175 15.87 -10.56 -5.03
N LYS A 176 15.32 -10.41 -3.81
CA LYS A 176 14.64 -11.47 -3.04
C LYS A 176 13.59 -10.84 -2.13
N ASP A 177 12.33 -11.22 -2.30
CA ASP A 177 11.14 -10.76 -1.56
C ASP A 177 10.81 -9.25 -1.67
N SER A 178 11.82 -8.36 -1.75
CA SER A 178 11.60 -6.91 -1.93
C SER A 178 11.48 -6.54 -3.42
N PRO A 179 10.52 -5.67 -3.84
CA PRO A 179 10.28 -5.38 -5.25
C PRO A 179 11.46 -4.66 -5.92
N LEU A 180 11.79 -5.10 -7.13
CA LEU A 180 12.79 -4.46 -7.99
C LEU A 180 12.45 -4.70 -9.47
N ILE A 181 12.52 -3.64 -10.27
CA ILE A 181 12.25 -3.66 -11.70
C ILE A 181 13.42 -3.09 -12.50
N LEU A 182 13.49 -3.47 -13.76
CA LEU A 182 14.40 -2.91 -14.76
C LEU A 182 13.59 -2.07 -15.74
N GLY A 183 14.08 -0.89 -16.11
CA GLY A 183 13.57 -0.06 -17.19
C GLY A 183 14.48 -0.11 -18.41
N TYR A 184 13.92 -0.28 -19.60
CA TYR A 184 14.65 -0.44 -20.85
C TYR A 184 14.51 0.81 -21.72
N GLY A 185 15.63 1.45 -22.04
CA GLY A 185 15.70 2.56 -22.98
C GLY A 185 16.66 2.25 -24.14
N ALA A 186 16.70 3.11 -25.15
CA ALA A 186 17.53 2.90 -26.34
C ALA A 186 19.03 2.97 -26.05
N ASN A 187 19.47 3.89 -25.17
CA ASN A 187 20.87 4.14 -24.82
C ASN A 187 21.06 4.26 -23.30
N PHE A 188 20.16 3.70 -22.53
CA PHE A 188 20.22 3.67 -21.08
C PHE A 188 19.41 2.51 -20.55
N HIS A 189 19.73 2.09 -19.33
CA HIS A 189 18.91 1.20 -18.53
C HIS A 189 18.78 1.76 -17.12
N MET A 190 17.64 1.45 -16.51
CA MET A 190 17.35 1.86 -15.14
C MET A 190 17.01 0.67 -14.28
N LEU A 191 17.23 0.80 -12.99
CA LEU A 191 16.63 -0.06 -11.98
C LEU A 191 15.81 0.79 -11.02
N ALA A 192 14.70 0.26 -10.53
CA ALA A 192 13.90 0.95 -9.54
C ALA A 192 13.10 -0.02 -8.66
N SER A 193 12.76 0.42 -7.46
CA SER A 193 11.87 -0.33 -6.58
C SER A 193 10.39 -0.17 -6.94
N ASP A 194 10.05 0.73 -7.86
CA ASP A 194 8.67 0.96 -8.33
C ASP A 194 8.69 1.61 -9.72
N VAL A 195 7.69 1.26 -10.53
CA VAL A 195 7.54 1.74 -11.91
C VAL A 195 7.38 3.26 -12.02
N THR A 196 6.83 3.91 -10.99
CA THR A 196 6.64 5.36 -10.95
C THR A 196 7.95 6.14 -11.09
N ALA A 197 9.08 5.56 -10.68
CA ALA A 197 10.40 6.18 -10.78
C ALA A 197 10.95 6.20 -12.22
N VAL A 198 10.56 5.26 -13.07
CA VAL A 198 11.12 5.08 -14.42
C VAL A 198 10.20 5.52 -15.54
N ILE A 199 8.90 5.66 -15.28
CA ILE A 199 7.85 5.84 -16.29
C ILE A 199 8.01 7.09 -17.18
N GLN A 200 8.74 8.12 -16.72
CA GLN A 200 9.06 9.30 -17.54
C GLN A 200 10.14 9.03 -18.59
N HIS A 201 11.02 8.08 -18.30
CA HIS A 201 12.14 7.75 -19.17
C HIS A 201 11.83 6.57 -20.07
N THR A 202 11.10 5.59 -19.57
CA THR A 202 10.67 4.42 -20.34
C THR A 202 9.40 3.79 -19.79
N ARG A 203 8.61 3.20 -20.68
CA ARG A 203 7.44 2.38 -20.35
C ARG A 203 7.70 0.88 -20.50
N GLU A 204 8.85 0.52 -21.04
CA GLU A 204 9.29 -0.86 -21.21
C GLU A 204 9.98 -1.30 -19.93
N VAL A 205 9.37 -2.23 -19.20
CA VAL A 205 9.88 -2.69 -17.89
C VAL A 205 9.93 -4.21 -17.81
N CYS A 206 10.82 -4.71 -16.98
CA CYS A 206 10.90 -6.11 -16.60
C CYS A 206 10.89 -6.22 -15.07
N TYR A 207 10.08 -7.14 -14.55
CA TYR A 207 10.02 -7.45 -13.13
C TYR A 207 11.00 -8.57 -12.81
N LEU A 208 11.94 -8.34 -11.89
CA LEU A 208 12.80 -9.40 -11.40
C LEU A 208 12.02 -10.35 -10.48
N GLU A 209 12.40 -11.61 -10.48
CA GLU A 209 11.89 -12.66 -9.59
C GLU A 209 12.88 -12.90 -8.44
N ASP A 210 12.42 -13.66 -7.43
CA ASP A 210 13.25 -13.97 -6.26
C ASP A 210 14.47 -14.81 -6.64
N GLY A 211 15.64 -14.34 -6.20
CA GLY A 211 16.93 -14.97 -6.50
C GLY A 211 17.52 -14.55 -7.85
N GLU A 212 16.86 -13.64 -8.60
CA GLU A 212 17.42 -13.14 -9.86
C GLU A 212 18.43 -12.01 -9.61
N VAL A 213 19.45 -12.03 -10.47
CA VAL A 213 20.50 -11.01 -10.57
C VAL A 213 20.45 -10.40 -11.96
N ALA A 214 20.48 -9.08 -12.08
CA ALA A 214 20.57 -8.41 -13.37
C ALA A 214 21.84 -7.57 -13.46
N VAL A 215 22.49 -7.63 -14.61
CA VAL A 215 23.62 -6.77 -14.98
C VAL A 215 23.14 -5.82 -16.07
N LEU A 216 23.17 -4.52 -15.77
CA LEU A 216 22.75 -3.45 -16.68
C LEU A 216 24.00 -2.73 -17.21
N THR A 217 23.98 -2.42 -18.50
CA THR A 217 24.94 -1.55 -19.19
C THR A 217 24.17 -0.45 -19.92
N ALA A 218 24.85 0.53 -20.49
CA ALA A 218 24.19 1.53 -21.34
C ALA A 218 23.47 0.94 -22.57
N HIS A 219 23.89 -0.24 -23.02
CA HIS A 219 23.44 -0.84 -24.28
C HIS A 219 22.63 -2.14 -24.13
N GLY A 220 22.48 -2.65 -22.92
CA GLY A 220 21.74 -3.88 -22.68
C GLY A 220 21.61 -4.23 -21.21
N ALA A 221 20.67 -5.13 -20.92
CA ALA A 221 20.51 -5.73 -19.61
C ALA A 221 20.43 -7.25 -19.75
N GLN A 222 21.16 -7.99 -18.92
CA GLN A 222 21.11 -9.44 -18.85
C GLN A 222 20.67 -9.89 -17.47
N VAL A 223 19.67 -10.73 -17.41
CA VAL A 223 19.17 -11.34 -16.15
C VAL A 223 19.75 -12.73 -16.00
N TYR A 224 20.03 -13.11 -14.77
CA TYR A 224 20.56 -14.40 -14.35
C TYR A 224 19.70 -14.97 -13.22
N ASN A 225 19.59 -16.28 -13.13
CA ASN A 225 18.97 -16.94 -11.98
C ASN A 225 19.96 -17.01 -10.78
N SER A 226 19.51 -17.61 -9.67
CA SER A 226 20.34 -17.78 -8.45
C SER A 226 21.61 -18.61 -8.63
N LEU A 227 21.74 -19.34 -9.73
CA LEU A 227 22.96 -20.08 -10.12
C LEU A 227 23.83 -19.32 -11.12
N LEU A 228 23.53 -18.04 -11.34
CA LEU A 228 24.20 -17.16 -12.33
C LEU A 228 24.11 -17.68 -13.77
N GLN A 229 23.04 -18.41 -14.10
CA GLN A 229 22.75 -18.81 -15.47
C GLN A 229 21.85 -17.76 -16.13
N PRO A 230 22.12 -17.36 -17.39
CA PRO A 230 21.30 -16.37 -18.09
C PRO A 230 19.85 -16.83 -18.22
N VAL A 231 18.91 -15.90 -18.04
CA VAL A 231 17.47 -16.11 -18.17
C VAL A 231 16.91 -15.08 -19.16
N GLU A 232 16.04 -15.52 -20.05
CA GLU A 232 15.25 -14.62 -20.88
C GLU A 232 14.04 -14.11 -20.09
N LYS A 233 13.78 -12.80 -20.18
CA LYS A 233 12.66 -12.14 -19.48
C LYS A 233 11.73 -11.47 -20.46
N GLU A 234 10.45 -11.54 -20.16
CA GLU A 234 9.43 -10.78 -20.87
C GLU A 234 9.48 -9.31 -20.48
N ILE A 235 9.46 -8.41 -21.47
CA ILE A 235 9.37 -6.98 -21.27
C ILE A 235 7.89 -6.60 -21.33
N SER A 236 7.40 -5.98 -20.27
CA SER A 236 6.03 -5.51 -20.14
C SER A 236 5.93 -4.03 -20.48
N HIS A 237 4.89 -3.63 -21.21
CA HIS A 237 4.57 -2.23 -21.47
C HIS A 237 3.67 -1.66 -20.37
N VAL A 238 4.01 -0.49 -19.86
CA VAL A 238 3.22 0.21 -18.83
C VAL A 238 2.32 1.27 -19.46
N ASP A 239 1.02 1.03 -19.47
CA ASP A 239 0.01 1.89 -20.12
C ASP A 239 -0.42 3.11 -19.28
N TRP A 240 0.15 3.34 -18.10
CA TRP A 240 -0.27 4.42 -17.21
C TRP A 240 0.06 5.80 -17.80
N GLU A 241 -0.89 6.73 -17.69
CA GLU A 241 -0.62 8.12 -17.99
C GLU A 241 0.19 8.78 -16.84
N ILE A 242 1.25 9.48 -17.19
CA ILE A 242 2.11 10.22 -16.24
C ILE A 242 1.30 11.25 -15.44
N SER A 243 0.31 11.90 -16.07
CA SER A 243 -0.62 12.84 -15.46
C SER A 243 -1.41 12.25 -14.28
N ALA A 244 -1.63 10.94 -14.27
CA ALA A 244 -2.31 10.26 -13.17
C ALA A 244 -1.50 10.27 -11.86
N ALA A 245 -0.18 10.34 -11.95
CA ALA A 245 0.75 10.42 -10.81
C ALA A 245 1.08 11.89 -10.40
N GLU A 246 0.38 12.89 -10.96
CA GLU A 246 0.54 14.31 -10.63
C GLU A 246 -0.65 14.82 -9.81
N LYS A 247 -0.47 15.91 -9.06
CA LYS A 247 -1.54 16.49 -8.24
C LYS A 247 -2.72 17.06 -9.05
N GLY A 248 -2.52 17.38 -10.34
CA GLY A 248 -3.59 17.82 -11.24
C GLY A 248 -4.34 19.07 -10.77
N GLY A 249 -3.67 20.01 -10.09
CA GLY A 249 -4.26 21.23 -9.54
C GLY A 249 -4.80 21.13 -8.12
N TYR A 250 -4.80 19.94 -7.52
CA TYR A 250 -5.14 19.77 -6.11
C TYR A 250 -3.97 20.11 -5.19
N GLU A 251 -4.27 20.59 -3.99
CA GLU A 251 -3.24 20.92 -2.99
C GLU A 251 -2.53 19.65 -2.48
N HIS A 252 -3.29 18.56 -2.26
CA HIS A 252 -2.81 17.29 -1.74
C HIS A 252 -3.23 16.11 -2.64
N PHE A 253 -2.38 15.08 -2.72
CA PHE A 253 -2.72 13.82 -3.38
C PHE A 253 -3.92 13.14 -2.75
N MET A 254 -4.00 13.10 -1.42
CA MET A 254 -5.13 12.49 -0.73
C MET A 254 -6.47 13.11 -1.16
N PHE A 255 -6.55 14.44 -1.26
CA PHE A 255 -7.77 15.10 -1.69
C PHE A 255 -8.11 14.78 -3.15
N LYS A 256 -7.11 14.80 -4.05
CA LYS A 256 -7.28 14.36 -5.43
C LYS A 256 -7.84 12.93 -5.49
N GLU A 257 -7.25 12.00 -4.72
CA GLU A 257 -7.63 10.58 -4.69
C GLU A 257 -9.03 10.37 -4.10
N ILE A 258 -9.45 11.19 -3.12
CA ILE A 258 -10.84 11.23 -2.65
C ILE A 258 -11.77 11.67 -3.79
N MET A 259 -11.42 12.72 -4.53
CA MET A 259 -12.22 13.23 -5.64
C MET A 259 -12.22 12.32 -6.88
N GLU A 260 -11.24 11.45 -7.03
CA GLU A 260 -11.15 10.45 -8.10
C GLU A 260 -12.02 9.20 -7.86
N GLN A 261 -12.58 8.99 -6.68
CA GLN A 261 -13.35 7.79 -6.35
C GLN A 261 -14.48 7.47 -7.33
N PRO A 262 -15.30 8.45 -7.82
CA PRO A 262 -16.33 8.14 -8.79
C PRO A 262 -15.78 7.54 -10.08
N LYS A 263 -14.64 8.06 -10.57
CA LYS A 263 -13.96 7.51 -11.76
C LYS A 263 -13.41 6.11 -11.47
N ALA A 264 -12.68 5.95 -10.38
CA ALA A 264 -12.09 4.67 -9.98
C ALA A 264 -13.15 3.58 -9.81
N LEU A 265 -14.30 3.91 -9.22
CA LEU A 265 -15.45 3.00 -9.12
C LEU A 265 -16.04 2.65 -10.48
N ARG A 266 -16.17 3.63 -11.41
CA ARG A 266 -16.61 3.35 -12.80
C ARG A 266 -15.68 2.38 -13.49
N ASP A 267 -14.38 2.64 -13.41
CA ASP A 267 -13.34 1.81 -14.06
C ASP A 267 -13.28 0.39 -13.44
N THR A 268 -13.60 0.25 -12.16
CA THR A 268 -13.68 -1.05 -11.47
C THR A 268 -14.94 -1.84 -11.83
N ILE A 269 -16.10 -1.18 -11.83
CA ILE A 269 -17.41 -1.83 -11.89
C ILE A 269 -17.88 -2.07 -13.33
N PHE A 270 -17.83 -1.04 -14.18
CA PHE A 270 -18.54 -1.08 -15.47
C PHE A 270 -18.00 -2.11 -16.46
N PRO A 271 -16.68 -2.33 -16.60
CA PRO A 271 -16.16 -3.37 -17.48
C PRO A 271 -16.61 -4.80 -17.08
N ARG A 272 -17.04 -4.98 -15.83
CA ARG A 272 -17.47 -6.25 -15.25
C ARG A 272 -18.99 -6.43 -15.22
N LEU A 273 -19.74 -5.52 -15.85
CA LEU A 273 -21.19 -5.61 -15.97
C LEU A 273 -21.61 -5.83 -17.43
N ARG A 274 -22.31 -6.92 -17.69
CA ARG A 274 -22.95 -7.21 -18.99
C ARG A 274 -24.46 -7.34 -18.79
N GLY A 275 -25.19 -6.27 -19.18
CA GLY A 275 -26.62 -6.15 -18.83
C GLY A 275 -26.81 -6.16 -17.30
N ASP A 276 -27.67 -7.03 -16.82
CA ASP A 276 -27.95 -7.19 -15.38
C ASP A 276 -27.12 -8.32 -14.76
N ARG A 277 -25.96 -8.65 -15.33
CA ARG A 277 -25.08 -9.72 -14.85
C ARG A 277 -23.68 -9.21 -14.56
N VAL A 278 -23.12 -9.72 -13.45
CA VAL A 278 -21.69 -9.57 -13.15
C VAL A 278 -20.91 -10.66 -13.85
N VAL A 279 -19.88 -10.27 -14.61
CA VAL A 279 -18.99 -11.16 -15.33
C VAL A 279 -17.57 -10.88 -14.88
N LEU A 280 -16.90 -11.91 -14.37
CA LEU A 280 -15.52 -11.90 -13.94
C LEU A 280 -14.79 -12.98 -14.78
N ASP A 281 -14.38 -12.60 -15.98
CA ASP A 281 -13.80 -13.53 -16.97
C ASP A 281 -12.44 -14.11 -16.52
N ASP A 282 -11.73 -13.36 -15.65
CA ASP A 282 -10.42 -13.76 -15.13
C ASP A 282 -10.50 -14.80 -13.99
N LEU A 283 -11.70 -15.10 -13.47
CA LEU A 283 -11.87 -16.10 -12.42
C LEU A 283 -12.10 -17.49 -12.99
N THR A 284 -11.32 -18.41 -12.49
CA THR A 284 -11.42 -19.83 -12.86
C THR A 284 -12.20 -20.67 -11.83
N ILE A 285 -12.68 -20.04 -10.74
CA ILE A 285 -13.47 -20.69 -9.68
C ILE A 285 -14.83 -21.15 -10.23
N THR A 286 -15.07 -22.46 -10.16
CA THR A 286 -16.29 -23.09 -10.67
C THR A 286 -17.40 -23.13 -9.62
N ARG A 287 -18.64 -23.41 -10.08
CA ARG A 287 -19.80 -23.64 -9.19
C ARG A 287 -19.56 -24.82 -8.24
N GLU A 288 -19.01 -25.91 -8.75
CA GLU A 288 -18.75 -27.13 -7.98
C GLU A 288 -17.72 -26.91 -6.87
N GLU A 289 -16.73 -26.03 -7.10
CA GLU A 289 -15.76 -25.62 -6.07
C GLU A 289 -16.43 -24.78 -5.00
N LEU A 290 -17.28 -23.81 -5.38
CA LEU A 290 -18.04 -23.00 -4.43
C LEU A 290 -19.00 -23.84 -3.57
N GLU A 291 -19.70 -24.81 -4.15
CA GLU A 291 -20.60 -25.70 -3.41
C GLU A 291 -19.86 -26.61 -2.40
N ARG A 292 -18.58 -26.89 -2.64
CA ARG A 292 -17.74 -27.68 -1.73
C ARG A 292 -17.03 -26.83 -0.68
N MET A 293 -17.04 -25.53 -0.84
CA MET A 293 -16.31 -24.61 0.03
C MET A 293 -16.94 -24.61 1.43
N ASP A 294 -16.11 -24.75 2.46
CA ASP A 294 -16.53 -24.73 3.85
C ASP A 294 -16.35 -23.37 4.52
N ARG A 295 -15.43 -22.53 4.02
CA ARG A 295 -15.21 -21.16 4.50
C ARG A 295 -14.43 -20.32 3.50
N LEU A 296 -14.57 -18.99 3.65
CA LEU A 296 -13.67 -17.99 3.10
C LEU A 296 -12.79 -17.44 4.22
N TYR A 297 -11.48 -17.34 3.98
CA TYR A 297 -10.61 -16.45 4.75
C TYR A 297 -10.39 -15.15 3.95
N ILE A 298 -10.48 -14.01 4.61
CA ILE A 298 -10.00 -12.73 4.07
C ILE A 298 -8.78 -12.33 4.88
N ILE A 299 -7.65 -12.19 4.19
CA ILE A 299 -6.33 -11.95 4.80
C ILE A 299 -5.80 -10.62 4.29
N ALA A 300 -5.54 -9.66 5.17
CA ALA A 300 -5.08 -8.33 4.79
C ALA A 300 -4.48 -7.55 5.96
N CYS A 301 -3.91 -6.37 5.67
CA CYS A 301 -3.43 -5.38 6.64
C CYS A 301 -4.16 -4.04 6.48
N GLY A 302 -4.22 -3.23 7.55
CA GLY A 302 -4.66 -1.83 7.52
C GLY A 302 -6.04 -1.63 6.91
N SER A 303 -6.18 -0.66 6.00
CA SER A 303 -7.45 -0.37 5.31
C SER A 303 -7.99 -1.57 4.54
N SER A 304 -7.13 -2.40 3.94
CA SER A 304 -7.56 -3.63 3.25
C SER A 304 -8.13 -4.66 4.23
N TYR A 305 -7.64 -4.73 5.48
CA TYR A 305 -8.25 -5.53 6.53
C TYR A 305 -9.66 -5.01 6.88
N HIS A 306 -9.85 -3.69 6.95
CA HIS A 306 -11.17 -3.10 7.19
C HIS A 306 -12.14 -3.35 6.01
N VAL A 307 -11.65 -3.40 4.76
CA VAL A 307 -12.46 -3.94 3.64
C VAL A 307 -12.92 -5.36 3.95
N GLY A 308 -12.03 -6.21 4.44
CA GLY A 308 -12.35 -7.58 4.85
C GLY A 308 -13.43 -7.63 5.94
N VAL A 309 -13.35 -6.75 6.94
CA VAL A 309 -14.37 -6.69 8.01
C VAL A 309 -15.76 -6.30 7.46
N ALA A 310 -15.83 -5.33 6.54
CA ALA A 310 -17.07 -4.98 5.86
C ALA A 310 -17.54 -6.10 4.91
N ALA A 311 -16.61 -6.75 4.21
CA ALA A 311 -16.85 -7.86 3.31
C ALA A 311 -17.49 -9.07 4.01
N LYS A 312 -17.11 -9.35 5.26
CA LYS A 312 -17.70 -10.43 6.07
C LYS A 312 -19.23 -10.31 6.12
N TYR A 313 -19.73 -9.14 6.50
CA TYR A 313 -21.18 -8.90 6.59
C TYR A 313 -21.87 -9.05 5.24
N THR A 314 -21.25 -8.58 4.17
CA THR A 314 -21.80 -8.64 2.81
C THR A 314 -21.77 -10.07 2.26
N LEU A 315 -20.64 -10.74 2.31
CA LEU A 315 -20.46 -12.06 1.72
C LEU A 315 -21.21 -13.16 2.48
N GLU A 316 -21.18 -13.16 3.82
CA GLU A 316 -21.95 -14.13 4.61
C GLU A 316 -23.45 -14.04 4.33
N ARG A 317 -23.98 -12.82 4.15
CA ARG A 317 -25.39 -12.61 3.82
C ARG A 317 -25.72 -13.11 2.41
N MET A 318 -24.87 -12.82 1.43
CA MET A 318 -25.08 -13.23 0.04
C MET A 318 -24.85 -14.71 -0.20
N LEU A 319 -23.79 -15.28 0.38
CA LEU A 319 -23.31 -16.62 0.03
C LEU A 319 -23.74 -17.70 1.00
N ARG A 320 -24.07 -17.35 2.24
CA ARG A 320 -24.35 -18.28 3.35
C ARG A 320 -23.18 -19.23 3.65
N ILE A 321 -21.96 -18.79 3.35
CA ILE A 321 -20.68 -19.46 3.65
C ILE A 321 -20.02 -18.65 4.77
N PRO A 322 -19.46 -19.27 5.82
CA PRO A 322 -18.71 -18.56 6.86
C PRO A 322 -17.53 -17.79 6.28
N VAL A 323 -17.36 -16.52 6.69
CA VAL A 323 -16.25 -15.65 6.31
C VAL A 323 -15.46 -15.29 7.55
N GLU A 324 -14.19 -15.63 7.55
CA GLU A 324 -13.25 -15.32 8.61
C GLU A 324 -12.29 -14.23 8.14
N VAL A 325 -12.10 -13.19 8.93
CA VAL A 325 -11.24 -12.05 8.57
C VAL A 325 -10.09 -11.98 9.56
N THR A 326 -8.88 -12.01 9.05
CA THR A 326 -7.69 -12.08 9.89
C THR A 326 -6.65 -11.06 9.44
N LEU A 327 -5.98 -10.43 10.41
CA LEU A 327 -4.78 -9.63 10.16
C LEU A 327 -3.69 -10.54 9.59
N ALA A 328 -3.06 -10.12 8.52
CA ALA A 328 -2.04 -10.92 7.85
C ALA A 328 -0.83 -11.20 8.75
N SER A 329 -0.43 -10.23 9.60
CA SER A 329 0.63 -10.38 10.59
C SER A 329 0.37 -11.50 11.60
N GLU A 330 -0.92 -11.80 11.89
CA GLU A 330 -1.31 -12.81 12.88
C GLU A 330 -1.61 -14.18 12.26
N PHE A 331 -2.08 -14.19 10.98
CA PHE A 331 -2.59 -15.38 10.32
C PHE A 331 -1.64 -16.59 10.41
N ARG A 332 -0.36 -16.41 10.12
CA ARG A 332 0.60 -17.51 10.09
C ARG A 332 1.00 -18.02 11.49
N TYR A 333 0.73 -17.25 12.54
CA TYR A 333 1.09 -17.60 13.91
C TYR A 333 -0.08 -18.16 14.73
N CYS A 334 -1.33 -18.01 14.24
CA CYS A 334 -2.52 -18.48 14.97
C CYS A 334 -2.88 -19.96 14.66
N ASP A 335 -2.04 -20.70 13.93
CA ASP A 335 -2.33 -22.07 13.48
C ASP A 335 -3.70 -22.19 12.79
N PRO A 336 -3.91 -21.50 11.65
CA PRO A 336 -5.24 -21.32 11.05
C PRO A 336 -5.81 -22.66 10.56
N ILE A 337 -7.12 -22.83 10.73
CA ILE A 337 -7.83 -24.04 10.26
C ILE A 337 -8.12 -23.87 8.76
N VAL A 338 -7.17 -24.26 7.95
CA VAL A 338 -7.25 -24.21 6.49
C VAL A 338 -7.34 -25.62 5.91
N THR A 339 -8.17 -25.81 4.90
CA THR A 339 -8.36 -27.08 4.19
C THR A 339 -8.33 -26.84 2.68
N ARG A 340 -8.33 -27.91 1.89
CA ARG A 340 -8.48 -27.84 0.43
C ARG A 340 -9.85 -27.32 -0.04
N ARG A 341 -10.78 -27.07 0.88
CA ARG A 341 -12.10 -26.48 0.65
C ARG A 341 -12.17 -25.04 1.13
N THR A 342 -11.03 -24.47 1.50
CA THR A 342 -10.91 -23.06 1.92
C THR A 342 -10.52 -22.19 0.73
N LEU A 343 -11.24 -21.09 0.52
CA LEU A 343 -10.81 -20.01 -0.35
C LEU A 343 -10.18 -18.91 0.51
N ALA A 344 -8.91 -18.61 0.27
CA ALA A 344 -8.23 -17.46 0.88
C ALA A 344 -8.27 -16.27 -0.09
N VAL A 345 -9.02 -15.24 0.28
CA VAL A 345 -9.10 -13.96 -0.43
C VAL A 345 -8.07 -13.01 0.18
N VAL A 346 -7.05 -12.68 -0.58
CA VAL A 346 -5.94 -11.84 -0.15
C VAL A 346 -6.13 -10.43 -0.72
N ILE A 347 -6.17 -9.41 0.14
CA ILE A 347 -6.42 -8.03 -0.28
C ILE A 347 -5.20 -7.16 0.01
N SER A 348 -4.66 -6.53 -1.02
CA SER A 348 -3.53 -5.59 -0.90
C SER A 348 -3.57 -4.55 -2.01
N GLN A 349 -3.45 -3.25 -1.68
CA GLN A 349 -3.38 -2.21 -2.70
C GLN A 349 -2.11 -2.36 -3.57
N SER A 350 -0.95 -2.48 -2.93
CA SER A 350 0.35 -2.59 -3.62
C SER A 350 0.63 -3.99 -4.18
N GLY A 351 0.03 -5.02 -3.56
CA GLY A 351 0.39 -6.41 -3.83
C GLY A 351 1.81 -6.81 -3.39
N GLU A 352 2.44 -5.98 -2.54
CA GLU A 352 3.82 -6.14 -2.05
C GLU A 352 3.93 -6.06 -0.52
N THR A 353 2.82 -6.08 0.21
CA THR A 353 2.82 -6.05 1.67
C THR A 353 3.36 -7.37 2.20
N ILE A 354 4.50 -7.33 2.91
CA ILE A 354 5.24 -8.54 3.29
C ILE A 354 4.42 -9.48 4.19
N ASP A 355 3.73 -8.96 5.21
CA ASP A 355 2.87 -9.78 6.07
C ASP A 355 1.77 -10.48 5.26
N THR A 356 1.16 -9.75 4.30
CA THR A 356 0.10 -10.29 3.45
C THR A 356 0.65 -11.38 2.53
N LEU A 357 1.84 -11.19 1.96
CA LEU A 357 2.52 -12.18 1.13
C LEU A 357 2.87 -13.43 1.93
N ALA A 358 3.45 -13.26 3.12
CA ALA A 358 3.81 -14.38 3.99
C ALA A 358 2.58 -15.19 4.43
N ALA A 359 1.48 -14.50 4.80
CA ALA A 359 0.23 -15.15 5.17
C ALA A 359 -0.42 -15.88 3.97
N MET A 360 -0.34 -15.32 2.77
CA MET A 360 -0.79 -15.96 1.53
C MET A 360 -0.03 -17.26 1.25
N ARG A 361 1.30 -17.22 1.35
CA ARG A 361 2.16 -18.40 1.18
C ARG A 361 1.84 -19.49 2.22
N GLU A 362 1.56 -19.09 3.46
CA GLU A 362 1.13 -20.03 4.51
C GLU A 362 -0.24 -20.65 4.20
N ALA A 363 -1.23 -19.85 3.75
CA ALA A 363 -2.53 -20.38 3.33
C ALA A 363 -2.39 -21.39 2.19
N ARG A 364 -1.51 -21.13 1.21
CA ARG A 364 -1.18 -22.07 0.12
C ARG A 364 -0.55 -23.35 0.65
N ARG A 365 0.44 -23.22 1.55
CA ARG A 365 1.12 -24.39 2.15
C ARG A 365 0.13 -25.32 2.86
N LEU A 366 -0.91 -24.74 3.48
CA LEU A 366 -1.99 -25.48 4.15
C LEU A 366 -3.05 -26.04 3.17
N GLY A 367 -3.01 -25.64 1.89
CA GLY A 367 -3.84 -26.20 0.83
C GLY A 367 -5.02 -25.34 0.40
N ALA A 368 -5.12 -24.07 0.84
CA ALA A 368 -6.14 -23.14 0.36
C ALA A 368 -5.94 -22.80 -1.12
N ARG A 369 -7.05 -22.56 -1.83
CA ARG A 369 -7.05 -21.84 -3.10
C ARG A 369 -6.91 -20.36 -2.83
N LEU A 370 -6.10 -19.66 -3.62
CA LEU A 370 -5.78 -18.26 -3.45
C LEU A 370 -6.48 -17.39 -4.50
N LEU A 371 -7.22 -16.38 -4.04
CA LEU A 371 -7.74 -15.31 -4.87
C LEU A 371 -7.22 -13.98 -4.35
N SER A 372 -6.58 -13.18 -5.19
CA SER A 372 -6.09 -11.87 -4.78
C SER A 372 -6.90 -10.71 -5.36
N ILE A 373 -7.05 -9.66 -4.55
CA ILE A 373 -7.60 -8.37 -4.94
C ILE A 373 -6.48 -7.34 -4.78
N VAL A 374 -5.94 -6.87 -5.89
CA VAL A 374 -4.77 -5.97 -5.92
C VAL A 374 -4.98 -4.83 -6.91
N ASN A 375 -4.24 -3.73 -6.75
CA ASN A 375 -4.29 -2.62 -7.70
C ASN A 375 -3.09 -2.60 -8.65
N VAL A 376 -1.93 -3.09 -8.20
CA VAL A 376 -0.70 -3.06 -9.01
C VAL A 376 -0.60 -4.34 -9.84
N VAL A 377 -0.61 -4.16 -11.17
CA VAL A 377 -0.45 -5.25 -12.13
C VAL A 377 0.95 -5.84 -12.01
N GLY A 378 1.03 -7.18 -12.03
CA GLY A 378 2.31 -7.89 -11.97
C GLY A 378 2.99 -7.86 -10.59
N SER A 379 2.30 -7.41 -9.53
CA SER A 379 2.82 -7.48 -8.17
C SER A 379 3.05 -8.92 -7.70
N THR A 380 3.86 -9.11 -6.67
CA THR A 380 4.22 -10.44 -6.17
C THR A 380 2.98 -11.24 -5.73
N ILE A 381 2.06 -10.62 -4.99
CA ILE A 381 0.79 -11.27 -4.60
C ILE A 381 -0.02 -11.68 -5.84
N ALA A 382 -0.07 -10.83 -6.88
CA ALA A 382 -0.78 -11.17 -8.12
C ALA A 382 -0.17 -12.39 -8.82
N ARG A 383 1.16 -12.41 -8.98
CA ARG A 383 1.85 -13.53 -9.65
C ARG A 383 1.74 -14.86 -8.91
N GLU A 384 1.69 -14.81 -7.59
CA GLU A 384 1.61 -16.00 -6.76
C GLU A 384 0.15 -16.46 -6.47
N SER A 385 -0.88 -15.80 -6.97
CA SER A 385 -2.28 -16.19 -6.77
C SER A 385 -2.79 -17.13 -7.87
N ASP A 386 -3.78 -17.95 -7.53
CA ASP A 386 -4.45 -18.83 -8.52
C ASP A 386 -5.44 -18.02 -9.37
N ASP A 387 -6.11 -17.03 -8.76
CA ASP A 387 -7.01 -16.07 -9.42
C ASP A 387 -6.67 -14.64 -8.96
N VAL A 388 -6.79 -13.67 -9.86
CA VAL A 388 -6.48 -12.25 -9.58
C VAL A 388 -7.60 -11.34 -10.06
N ILE A 389 -8.02 -10.39 -9.22
CA ILE A 389 -8.90 -9.31 -9.63
C ILE A 389 -8.19 -7.97 -9.38
N TYR A 390 -7.89 -7.25 -10.45
CA TYR A 390 -7.33 -5.90 -10.36
C TYR A 390 -8.43 -4.88 -10.09
N THR A 391 -8.16 -3.94 -9.18
CA THR A 391 -9.14 -2.90 -8.79
C THR A 391 -9.25 -1.77 -9.80
N TRP A 392 -8.22 -1.55 -10.63
CA TRP A 392 -8.15 -0.46 -11.64
C TRP A 392 -8.35 0.93 -11.04
N ALA A 393 -7.94 1.14 -9.80
CA ALA A 393 -8.04 2.44 -9.13
C ALA A 393 -7.07 3.50 -9.69
N GLY A 394 -6.15 3.10 -10.55
CA GLY A 394 -5.01 3.94 -10.96
C GLY A 394 -3.99 4.09 -9.82
N PRO A 395 -2.91 4.88 -10.03
CA PRO A 395 -1.90 5.11 -9.00
C PRO A 395 -2.50 5.84 -7.79
N GLU A 396 -2.17 5.39 -6.58
CA GLU A 396 -2.53 6.01 -5.31
C GLU A 396 -1.24 6.36 -4.56
N ILE A 397 -0.98 7.66 -4.40
CA ILE A 397 0.31 8.22 -3.94
C ILE A 397 0.26 8.61 -2.47
N ALA A 398 -0.87 9.19 -2.00
CA ALA A 398 -1.04 9.53 -0.60
C ALA A 398 -0.84 8.29 0.27
N VAL A 399 -0.12 8.43 1.39
CA VAL A 399 0.18 7.30 2.28
C VAL A 399 -1.12 6.72 2.83
N ALA A 400 -2.03 7.56 3.32
CA ALA A 400 -3.35 7.12 3.76
C ALA A 400 -4.22 6.72 2.56
N THR A 401 -4.64 5.46 2.53
CA THR A 401 -5.46 4.87 1.46
C THR A 401 -6.87 5.43 1.44
N THR A 402 -7.38 5.79 0.26
CA THR A 402 -8.75 6.31 0.05
C THR A 402 -9.48 5.61 -1.10
N LYS A 403 -9.14 5.91 -2.35
CA LYS A 403 -9.82 5.32 -3.52
C LYS A 403 -9.59 3.82 -3.65
N ALA A 404 -8.43 3.31 -3.20
CA ALA A 404 -8.17 1.89 -3.23
C ALA A 404 -9.10 1.13 -2.27
N TYR A 405 -9.41 1.67 -1.07
CA TYR A 405 -10.41 1.09 -0.18
C TYR A 405 -11.79 0.97 -0.87
N SER A 406 -12.26 2.04 -1.51
CA SER A 406 -13.55 2.06 -2.21
C SER A 406 -13.60 1.08 -3.38
N THR A 407 -12.53 0.97 -4.16
CA THR A 407 -12.46 0.02 -5.28
C THR A 407 -12.32 -1.43 -4.82
N GLN A 408 -11.63 -1.70 -3.71
CA GLN A 408 -11.58 -3.02 -3.08
C GLN A 408 -12.98 -3.46 -2.61
N LEU A 409 -13.76 -2.56 -1.98
CA LEU A 409 -15.17 -2.82 -1.64
C LEU A 409 -15.99 -3.14 -2.89
N ALA A 410 -15.83 -2.37 -3.97
CA ALA A 410 -16.53 -2.62 -5.23
C ALA A 410 -16.22 -4.01 -5.80
N VAL A 411 -14.95 -4.45 -5.74
CA VAL A 411 -14.56 -5.82 -6.14
C VAL A 411 -15.20 -6.87 -5.23
N ILE A 412 -15.29 -6.64 -3.93
CA ILE A 412 -16.00 -7.54 -2.99
C ILE A 412 -17.49 -7.67 -3.37
N TYR A 413 -18.16 -6.58 -3.73
CA TYR A 413 -19.56 -6.64 -4.18
C TYR A 413 -19.72 -7.42 -5.48
N LEU A 414 -18.84 -7.19 -6.46
CA LEU A 414 -18.82 -7.93 -7.71
C LEU A 414 -18.59 -9.43 -7.47
N LEU A 415 -17.63 -9.78 -6.61
CA LEU A 415 -17.32 -11.16 -6.24
C LEU A 415 -18.52 -11.83 -5.55
N GLY A 416 -19.13 -11.14 -4.56
CA GLY A 416 -20.30 -11.63 -3.84
C GLY A 416 -21.49 -11.88 -4.77
N LEU A 417 -21.79 -10.94 -5.67
CA LEU A 417 -22.84 -11.09 -6.67
C LEU A 417 -22.54 -12.23 -7.65
N ARG A 418 -21.30 -12.35 -8.15
CA ARG A 418 -20.90 -13.44 -9.03
C ARG A 418 -21.07 -14.80 -8.37
N PHE A 419 -20.61 -14.97 -7.15
CA PHE A 419 -20.71 -16.22 -6.40
C PHE A 419 -22.16 -16.53 -6.00
N ALA A 420 -22.92 -15.53 -5.54
CA ALA A 420 -24.34 -15.70 -5.23
C ALA A 420 -25.16 -16.17 -6.44
N HIS A 421 -24.86 -15.63 -7.63
CA HIS A 421 -25.50 -16.09 -8.87
C HIS A 421 -25.12 -17.53 -9.21
N LEU A 422 -23.85 -17.91 -9.07
CA LEU A 422 -23.40 -19.29 -9.33
C LEU A 422 -24.04 -20.28 -8.35
N LEU A 423 -24.16 -19.92 -7.08
CA LEU A 423 -24.74 -20.76 -6.03
C LEU A 423 -26.29 -20.75 -6.04
N GLY A 424 -26.91 -19.73 -6.65
CA GLY A 424 -28.37 -19.53 -6.60
C GLY A 424 -28.87 -19.14 -5.22
N THR A 425 -28.05 -18.47 -4.41
CA THR A 425 -28.38 -18.05 -3.04
C THR A 425 -29.16 -16.75 -2.95
N VAL A 426 -29.19 -15.94 -4.02
CA VAL A 426 -29.97 -14.71 -4.17
C VAL A 426 -30.95 -14.89 -5.33
N GLY A 427 -32.22 -14.48 -5.12
CA GLY A 427 -33.25 -14.56 -6.15
C GLY A 427 -32.97 -13.62 -7.33
N GLU A 428 -33.43 -13.98 -8.54
CA GLU A 428 -33.12 -13.24 -9.78
C GLU A 428 -33.54 -11.76 -9.73
N GLU A 429 -34.71 -11.45 -9.14
CA GLU A 429 -35.21 -10.06 -9.01
C GLU A 429 -34.34 -9.24 -8.06
N GLU A 430 -34.02 -9.79 -6.89
CA GLU A 430 -33.13 -9.18 -5.89
C GLU A 430 -31.74 -8.96 -6.49
N TYR A 431 -31.20 -9.97 -7.19
CA TYR A 431 -29.92 -9.90 -7.88
C TYR A 431 -29.87 -8.76 -8.90
N ALA A 432 -30.88 -8.68 -9.79
CA ALA A 432 -30.96 -7.60 -10.79
C ALA A 432 -31.08 -6.21 -10.11
N GLY A 433 -31.85 -6.12 -9.03
CA GLY A 433 -31.94 -4.92 -8.21
C GLY A 433 -30.62 -4.49 -7.61
N MET A 434 -29.86 -5.44 -7.06
CA MET A 434 -28.51 -5.18 -6.53
C MET A 434 -27.53 -4.72 -7.62
N VAL A 435 -27.52 -5.36 -8.79
CA VAL A 435 -26.68 -4.93 -9.92
C VAL A 435 -27.02 -3.52 -10.39
N ALA A 436 -28.32 -3.17 -10.43
CA ALA A 436 -28.78 -1.83 -10.77
C ALA A 436 -28.30 -0.78 -9.74
N GLN A 437 -28.34 -1.10 -8.44
CA GLN A 437 -27.83 -0.22 -7.38
C GLN A 437 -26.31 -0.09 -7.41
N LEU A 438 -25.58 -1.20 -7.69
CA LEU A 438 -24.12 -1.17 -7.84
C LEU A 438 -23.68 -0.26 -9.00
N ARG A 439 -24.43 -0.28 -10.11
CA ARG A 439 -24.20 0.59 -11.27
C ARG A 439 -24.36 2.08 -10.92
N GLN A 440 -25.19 2.42 -9.95
CA GLN A 440 -25.43 3.81 -9.52
C GLN A 440 -24.39 4.29 -8.51
N LEU A 441 -23.61 3.39 -7.92
CA LEU A 441 -22.69 3.71 -6.83
C LEU A 441 -21.71 4.84 -7.15
N PRO A 442 -21.05 4.87 -8.33
CA PRO A 442 -20.16 5.98 -8.70
C PRO A 442 -20.85 7.35 -8.70
N ALA A 443 -22.09 7.43 -9.20
CA ALA A 443 -22.85 8.68 -9.23
C ALA A 443 -23.26 9.14 -7.82
N LYS A 444 -23.59 8.21 -6.93
CA LYS A 444 -23.90 8.53 -5.53
C LYS A 444 -22.69 9.03 -4.76
N VAL A 445 -21.50 8.48 -5.03
CA VAL A 445 -20.25 9.00 -4.47
C VAL A 445 -19.95 10.39 -5.03
N GLU A 446 -20.13 10.62 -6.33
CA GLU A 446 -19.96 11.93 -6.97
C GLU A 446 -20.90 12.99 -6.36
N GLU A 447 -22.13 12.60 -6.02
CA GLU A 447 -23.10 13.45 -5.33
C GLU A 447 -22.63 13.88 -3.93
N ILE A 448 -22.03 12.96 -3.14
CA ILE A 448 -21.44 13.31 -1.84
C ILE A 448 -20.28 14.28 -2.00
N LEU A 449 -19.43 14.05 -3.01
CA LEU A 449 -18.25 14.86 -3.28
C LEU A 449 -18.58 16.23 -3.87
N SER A 450 -19.79 16.45 -4.40
CA SER A 450 -20.21 17.72 -4.98
C SER A 450 -20.48 18.81 -3.92
N ASP A 451 -20.71 18.45 -2.65
CA ASP A 451 -20.94 19.38 -1.54
C ASP A 451 -20.11 18.96 -0.32
N THR A 452 -18.88 19.43 -0.28
CA THR A 452 -17.95 19.17 0.83
C THR A 452 -17.96 20.26 1.90
N GLU A 453 -18.58 21.41 1.66
CA GLU A 453 -18.53 22.60 2.56
C GLU A 453 -19.06 22.28 3.96
N LYS A 454 -20.15 21.52 4.03
CA LYS A 454 -20.75 21.11 5.30
C LYS A 454 -19.80 20.24 6.14
N ILE A 455 -19.08 19.32 5.51
CA ILE A 455 -18.11 18.44 6.20
C ILE A 455 -16.90 19.27 6.65
N GLN A 456 -16.43 20.18 5.80
CA GLN A 456 -15.38 21.12 6.14
C GLN A 456 -15.77 22.01 7.33
N TYR A 457 -16.99 22.52 7.36
CA TYR A 457 -17.51 23.28 8.49
C TYR A 457 -17.51 22.45 9.78
N TYR A 458 -17.97 21.21 9.76
CA TYR A 458 -17.93 20.34 10.94
C TYR A 458 -16.50 20.04 11.38
N ALA A 459 -15.60 19.78 10.44
CA ALA A 459 -14.19 19.63 10.76
C ALA A 459 -13.62 20.87 11.48
N SER A 460 -14.04 22.09 11.10
CA SER A 460 -13.60 23.34 11.74
C SER A 460 -14.07 23.49 13.19
N ILE A 461 -15.18 22.85 13.55
CA ILE A 461 -15.67 22.84 14.93
C ILE A 461 -14.87 21.83 15.78
N TYR A 462 -14.55 20.65 15.21
CA TYR A 462 -14.10 19.50 15.97
C TYR A 462 -12.60 19.18 15.83
N PHE A 463 -11.80 19.95 15.09
CA PHE A 463 -10.40 19.61 14.81
C PHE A 463 -9.46 19.61 16.03
N ASN A 464 -9.85 20.25 17.14
CA ASN A 464 -9.03 20.40 18.35
C ASN A 464 -9.24 19.29 19.40
N HIS A 465 -10.11 18.31 19.14
CA HIS A 465 -10.27 17.18 20.06
C HIS A 465 -9.02 16.31 20.09
N ASP A 466 -8.68 15.80 21.27
CA ASP A 466 -7.53 14.89 21.47
C ASP A 466 -7.93 13.41 21.27
N SER A 467 -9.21 13.11 21.46
CA SER A 467 -9.77 11.76 21.32
C SER A 467 -11.13 11.79 20.64
N VAL A 468 -11.38 10.82 19.76
CA VAL A 468 -12.63 10.68 19.00
C VAL A 468 -13.07 9.20 18.98
N PHE A 469 -14.34 8.99 19.30
CA PHE A 469 -14.96 7.66 19.25
C PHE A 469 -15.86 7.52 18.02
N TYR A 470 -15.68 6.43 17.28
CA TYR A 470 -16.59 6.02 16.21
C TYR A 470 -17.50 4.93 16.71
N ILE A 471 -18.82 5.07 16.53
CA ILE A 471 -19.77 4.05 16.95
C ILE A 471 -20.68 3.65 15.79
N GLY A 472 -20.92 2.37 15.64
CA GLY A 472 -21.82 1.82 14.63
C GLY A 472 -22.36 0.45 15.05
N ARG A 473 -23.30 -0.09 14.27
CA ARG A 473 -23.80 -1.45 14.45
C ARG A 473 -23.71 -2.21 13.14
N ASN A 474 -23.35 -3.49 13.20
CA ASN A 474 -23.22 -4.35 12.03
C ASN A 474 -22.18 -3.75 11.04
N ILE A 475 -22.56 -3.55 9.78
CA ILE A 475 -21.69 -3.02 8.74
C ILE A 475 -21.22 -1.57 9.02
N ASP A 476 -22.05 -0.75 9.66
CA ASP A 476 -21.70 0.62 10.07
C ASP A 476 -20.50 0.62 11.04
N TYR A 477 -20.42 -0.38 11.95
CA TYR A 477 -19.25 -0.55 12.81
C TYR A 477 -17.99 -0.87 11.99
N ALA A 478 -18.12 -1.77 11.00
CA ALA A 478 -16.98 -2.13 10.15
C ALA A 478 -16.42 -0.91 9.38
N VAL A 479 -17.29 -0.01 8.93
CA VAL A 479 -16.88 1.23 8.26
C VAL A 479 -16.31 2.25 9.25
N GLY A 480 -16.84 2.29 10.46
CA GLY A 480 -16.31 3.10 11.57
C GLY A 480 -14.84 2.81 11.88
N LEU A 481 -14.39 1.55 11.76
CA LEU A 481 -12.99 1.17 11.90
C LEU A 481 -12.11 1.92 10.90
N GLU A 482 -12.54 2.00 9.64
CA GLU A 482 -11.80 2.73 8.59
C GLU A 482 -11.81 4.23 8.81
N GLY A 483 -12.95 4.82 9.20
CA GLY A 483 -13.05 6.24 9.53
C GLY A 483 -12.11 6.63 10.67
N SER A 484 -12.07 5.82 11.72
CA SER A 484 -11.13 5.98 12.84
C SER A 484 -9.67 5.87 12.39
N LEU A 485 -9.35 4.89 11.53
CA LEU A 485 -7.99 4.73 11.00
C LEU A 485 -7.56 5.98 10.21
N LYS A 486 -8.40 6.47 9.29
CA LYS A 486 -8.08 7.67 8.50
C LYS A 486 -7.82 8.88 9.39
N LEU A 487 -8.66 9.11 10.40
CA LEU A 487 -8.47 10.24 11.31
C LEU A 487 -7.13 10.15 12.05
N LYS A 488 -6.80 9.00 12.66
CA LYS A 488 -5.54 8.84 13.41
C LYS A 488 -4.30 8.92 12.55
N GLU A 489 -4.34 8.39 11.32
CA GLU A 489 -3.19 8.37 10.41
C GLU A 489 -2.70 9.77 10.03
N ILE A 490 -3.62 10.67 9.69
CA ILE A 490 -3.25 11.96 9.09
C ILE A 490 -3.39 13.15 10.04
N SER A 491 -4.21 13.07 11.10
CA SER A 491 -4.40 14.16 12.06
C SER A 491 -3.69 13.92 13.39
N TYR A 492 -3.25 12.68 13.65
CA TYR A 492 -2.62 12.24 14.91
C TYR A 492 -3.56 12.32 16.12
N ILE A 493 -4.86 12.49 15.92
CA ILE A 493 -5.86 12.41 16.97
C ILE A 493 -6.03 10.94 17.35
N HIS A 494 -6.00 10.61 18.63
CA HIS A 494 -6.36 9.28 19.10
C HIS A 494 -7.83 9.00 18.76
N SER A 495 -8.09 7.92 18.05
CA SER A 495 -9.47 7.53 17.76
C SER A 495 -9.65 6.02 17.77
N GLU A 496 -10.83 5.59 18.20
CA GLU A 496 -11.21 4.18 18.25
C GLU A 496 -12.63 3.99 17.74
N ALA A 497 -12.90 2.81 17.16
CA ALA A 497 -14.21 2.44 16.71
C ALA A 497 -14.77 1.28 17.54
N TYR A 498 -16.03 1.38 17.95
CA TYR A 498 -16.69 0.39 18.77
C TYR A 498 -18.03 -0.05 18.17
N ALA A 499 -18.35 -1.32 18.31
CA ALA A 499 -19.73 -1.75 18.18
C ALA A 499 -20.57 -1.02 19.25
N ALA A 500 -21.54 -0.20 18.83
CA ALA A 500 -22.22 0.75 19.71
C ALA A 500 -22.86 0.10 20.97
N GLY A 501 -23.30 -1.16 20.84
CA GLY A 501 -23.82 -1.92 21.98
C GLY A 501 -22.78 -2.29 23.01
N GLU A 502 -21.51 -2.41 22.60
CA GLU A 502 -20.40 -2.82 23.44
C GLU A 502 -19.87 -1.68 24.32
N LEU A 503 -20.13 -0.42 23.98
CA LEU A 503 -19.74 0.75 24.79
C LEU A 503 -20.06 0.58 26.27
N LYS A 504 -21.24 0.00 26.60
CA LYS A 504 -21.72 -0.18 27.97
C LYS A 504 -20.86 -1.11 28.81
N HIS A 505 -20.05 -1.95 28.16
CA HIS A 505 -19.27 -3.00 28.82
C HIS A 505 -17.85 -2.53 29.20
N GLY A 506 -17.63 -1.20 29.21
CA GLY A 506 -16.38 -0.60 29.67
C GLY A 506 -16.12 0.78 29.09
N THR A 507 -16.01 0.90 27.79
CA THR A 507 -15.55 2.08 27.08
C THR A 507 -16.38 3.36 27.31
N ILE A 508 -17.66 3.24 27.66
CA ILE A 508 -18.52 4.37 27.98
C ILE A 508 -18.00 5.19 29.17
N SER A 509 -17.12 4.62 29.99
CA SER A 509 -16.43 5.33 31.09
C SER A 509 -15.51 6.45 30.61
N LEU A 510 -15.11 6.42 29.34
CA LEU A 510 -14.27 7.46 28.71
C LEU A 510 -15.09 8.61 28.09
N ILE A 511 -16.42 8.49 28.10
CA ILE A 511 -17.31 9.53 27.57
C ILE A 511 -17.60 10.54 28.67
N GLU A 512 -17.14 11.75 28.48
CA GLU A 512 -17.32 12.91 29.34
C GLU A 512 -17.80 14.13 28.55
N ASP A 513 -18.04 15.25 29.21
CA ASP A 513 -18.53 16.47 28.60
C ASP A 513 -17.56 16.96 27.50
N GLY A 514 -18.09 17.16 26.30
CA GLY A 514 -17.32 17.55 25.12
C GLY A 514 -16.56 16.42 24.42
N THR A 515 -16.69 15.15 24.82
CA THR A 515 -16.11 14.04 24.06
C THR A 515 -16.74 13.92 22.67
N LEU A 516 -15.95 13.93 21.61
CA LEU A 516 -16.46 13.76 20.24
C LEU A 516 -16.77 12.31 19.91
N VAL A 517 -18.00 12.07 19.47
CA VAL A 517 -18.48 10.77 19.00
C VAL A 517 -19.00 10.90 17.57
N VAL A 518 -18.47 10.11 16.65
CA VAL A 518 -18.98 9.96 15.28
C VAL A 518 -19.87 8.72 15.23
N ALA A 519 -21.16 8.91 15.00
CA ALA A 519 -22.16 7.85 14.99
C ALA A 519 -22.60 7.51 13.56
N LEU A 520 -22.36 6.27 13.11
CA LEU A 520 -22.81 5.76 11.82
C LEU A 520 -24.16 5.05 12.00
N ALA A 521 -25.20 5.59 11.39
CA ALA A 521 -26.61 5.21 11.56
C ALA A 521 -27.31 4.96 10.21
N SER A 522 -26.62 4.33 9.26
CA SER A 522 -27.12 4.17 7.88
C SER A 522 -27.87 2.84 7.67
N TRP A 523 -27.62 1.83 8.49
CA TRP A 523 -28.33 0.56 8.43
C TRP A 523 -29.73 0.68 9.03
N GLY A 524 -30.76 0.81 8.18
CA GLY A 524 -32.13 1.12 8.58
C GLY A 524 -32.70 0.20 9.65
N ASP A 525 -32.51 -1.12 9.55
CA ASP A 525 -33.01 -2.11 10.53
C ASP A 525 -32.44 -1.91 11.94
N LEU A 526 -31.30 -1.23 12.08
CA LEU A 526 -30.63 -0.99 13.36
C LEU A 526 -30.65 0.47 13.78
N PHE A 527 -31.26 1.35 12.99
CA PHE A 527 -31.30 2.79 13.23
C PHE A 527 -31.75 3.14 14.64
N ASP A 528 -32.93 2.67 15.07
CA ASP A 528 -33.47 2.93 16.40
C ASP A 528 -32.56 2.44 17.54
N LYS A 529 -31.90 1.29 17.32
CA LYS A 529 -30.96 0.72 18.31
C LYS A 529 -29.72 1.59 18.44
N LEU A 530 -29.24 2.12 17.32
CA LEU A 530 -28.10 3.04 17.35
C LEU A 530 -28.50 4.39 17.96
N MET A 531 -29.71 4.91 17.66
CA MET A 531 -30.22 6.13 18.27
C MET A 531 -30.30 6.02 19.79
N SER A 532 -30.59 4.84 20.32
CA SER A 532 -30.55 4.61 21.78
C SER A 532 -29.13 4.76 22.32
N ASN A 533 -28.09 4.26 21.60
CA ASN A 533 -26.69 4.45 22.00
C ASN A 533 -26.24 5.92 21.85
N VAL A 534 -26.70 6.63 20.85
CA VAL A 534 -26.47 8.08 20.70
C VAL A 534 -27.01 8.84 21.93
N LYS A 535 -28.24 8.53 22.36
CA LYS A 535 -28.81 9.13 23.59
C LYS A 535 -27.98 8.82 24.84
N GLU A 536 -27.40 7.64 24.92
CA GLU A 536 -26.57 7.22 26.06
C GLU A 536 -25.27 8.04 26.17
N VAL A 537 -24.58 8.28 25.03
CA VAL A 537 -23.38 9.14 25.02
C VAL A 537 -23.73 10.62 25.18
N LYS A 538 -24.83 11.09 24.57
CA LYS A 538 -25.33 12.46 24.76
C LYS A 538 -25.70 12.74 26.21
N ALA A 539 -26.29 11.79 26.94
CA ALA A 539 -26.59 11.93 28.36
C ALA A 539 -25.35 12.10 29.25
N ARG A 540 -24.14 11.88 28.71
CA ARG A 540 -22.85 12.09 29.38
C ARG A 540 -22.11 13.30 28.86
N GLY A 541 -22.76 14.13 28.04
CA GLY A 541 -22.20 15.36 27.53
C GLY A 541 -21.39 15.22 26.23
N ALA A 542 -21.44 14.08 25.55
CA ALA A 542 -20.74 13.92 24.28
C ALA A 542 -21.27 14.88 23.20
N ASP A 543 -20.36 15.41 22.38
CA ASP A 543 -20.69 16.01 21.09
C ASP A 543 -20.80 14.91 20.04
N VAL A 544 -21.90 14.90 19.26
CA VAL A 544 -22.16 13.81 18.31
C VAL A 544 -22.27 14.32 16.88
N VAL A 545 -21.41 13.79 16.01
CA VAL A 545 -21.54 13.89 14.55
C VAL A 545 -22.20 12.62 14.05
N GLY A 546 -23.40 12.71 13.49
CA GLY A 546 -24.11 11.56 12.96
C GLY A 546 -24.04 11.48 11.43
N ILE A 547 -23.82 10.27 10.90
CA ILE A 547 -23.86 9.96 9.46
C ILE A 547 -25.01 8.99 9.23
N THR A 548 -25.90 9.30 8.27
CA THR A 548 -27.03 8.44 7.93
C THR A 548 -27.48 8.65 6.49
N THR A 549 -28.32 7.75 5.99
CA THR A 549 -29.00 7.92 4.69
C THR A 549 -30.02 9.06 4.73
N ARG A 550 -30.41 9.58 3.56
CA ARG A 550 -31.43 10.64 3.45
C ARG A 550 -32.76 10.26 4.07
N SER A 551 -33.15 8.99 3.94
CA SER A 551 -34.40 8.48 4.50
C SER A 551 -34.52 8.66 6.02
N HIS A 552 -33.39 8.64 6.75
CA HIS A 552 -33.33 8.81 8.21
C HIS A 552 -32.78 10.19 8.65
N GLY A 553 -32.42 11.05 7.69
CA GLY A 553 -31.72 12.31 7.97
C GLY A 553 -32.46 13.26 8.90
N ALA A 554 -33.79 13.42 8.73
CA ALA A 554 -34.62 14.30 9.55
C ALA A 554 -34.76 13.78 11.00
N GLU A 555 -34.70 12.48 11.21
CA GLU A 555 -34.77 11.87 12.53
C GLU A 555 -33.45 11.94 13.27
N LEU A 556 -32.36 11.61 12.59
CA LEU A 556 -30.99 11.74 13.13
C LEU A 556 -30.72 13.17 13.63
N ALA A 557 -31.06 14.17 12.82
CA ALA A 557 -30.80 15.58 13.12
C ALA A 557 -31.45 16.10 14.42
N LYS A 558 -32.46 15.41 14.93
CA LYS A 558 -33.09 15.75 16.23
C LYS A 558 -32.29 15.28 17.44
N SER A 559 -31.32 14.41 17.25
CA SER A 559 -30.64 13.69 18.34
C SER A 559 -29.11 13.90 18.35
N VAL A 560 -28.53 14.54 17.33
CA VAL A 560 -27.09 14.80 17.18
C VAL A 560 -26.81 16.28 17.04
N ASP A 561 -25.56 16.70 17.30
CA ASP A 561 -25.15 18.09 17.18
C ASP A 561 -24.84 18.49 15.73
N SER A 562 -24.34 17.52 14.96
CA SER A 562 -24.03 17.68 13.54
C SER A 562 -24.50 16.45 12.76
N ALA A 563 -25.21 16.67 11.66
CA ALA A 563 -25.77 15.57 10.85
C ALA A 563 -25.25 15.63 9.41
N ILE A 564 -24.69 14.52 8.92
CA ILE A 564 -24.28 14.29 7.55
C ILE A 564 -25.23 13.28 6.92
N GLN A 565 -25.74 13.61 5.74
CA GLN A 565 -26.65 12.73 4.99
C GLN A 565 -25.98 12.22 3.72
N ILE A 566 -26.07 10.92 3.50
CA ILE A 566 -25.61 10.27 2.27
C ILE A 566 -26.80 9.77 1.43
N PRO A 567 -26.66 9.57 0.13
CA PRO A 567 -27.71 9.01 -0.72
C PRO A 567 -28.15 7.62 -0.25
N ASP A 568 -29.45 7.34 -0.42
CA ASP A 568 -29.97 6.00 -0.15
C ASP A 568 -29.43 4.98 -1.16
N THR A 569 -29.11 3.78 -0.70
CA THR A 569 -28.62 2.67 -1.53
C THR A 569 -29.02 1.32 -0.94
N HIS A 570 -28.73 0.23 -1.66
CA HIS A 570 -28.89 -1.10 -1.09
C HIS A 570 -28.01 -1.25 0.16
N PRO A 571 -28.51 -1.80 1.28
CA PRO A 571 -27.77 -1.86 2.55
C PRO A 571 -26.36 -2.44 2.44
N MET A 572 -26.14 -3.44 1.58
CA MET A 572 -24.81 -4.04 1.37
C MET A 572 -23.78 -3.07 0.76
N PHE A 573 -24.20 -1.97 0.15
CA PHE A 573 -23.32 -0.99 -0.52
C PHE A 573 -23.12 0.29 0.30
N LEU A 574 -23.71 0.40 1.47
CA LEU A 574 -23.55 1.53 2.40
C LEU A 574 -22.08 1.85 2.71
N PRO A 575 -21.19 0.86 2.91
CA PRO A 575 -19.78 1.14 3.19
C PRO A 575 -19.09 2.08 2.20
N SER A 576 -19.42 1.94 0.91
CA SER A 576 -18.84 2.80 -0.13
C SER A 576 -19.33 4.24 -0.10
N LEU A 577 -20.47 4.52 0.53
CA LEU A 577 -20.99 5.87 0.69
C LEU A 577 -20.59 6.49 2.04
N GLU A 578 -20.60 5.71 3.11
CA GLU A 578 -20.26 6.16 4.47
C GLU A 578 -18.80 6.55 4.61
N VAL A 579 -17.91 5.82 3.94
CA VAL A 579 -16.46 6.09 4.06
C VAL A 579 -16.09 7.47 3.50
N VAL A 580 -16.80 7.97 2.48
CA VAL A 580 -16.46 9.22 1.78
C VAL A 580 -16.52 10.44 2.71
N PRO A 581 -17.62 10.70 3.46
CA PRO A 581 -17.66 11.82 4.40
C PRO A 581 -16.64 11.68 5.54
N MET A 582 -16.30 10.45 5.96
CA MET A 582 -15.27 10.25 6.99
C MET A 582 -13.85 10.54 6.46
N GLN A 583 -13.56 10.18 5.20
CA GLN A 583 -12.30 10.54 4.55
C GLN A 583 -12.16 12.06 4.42
N LEU A 584 -13.21 12.75 3.99
CA LEU A 584 -13.25 14.21 3.91
C LEU A 584 -13.09 14.86 5.29
N PHE A 585 -13.79 14.34 6.30
CA PHE A 585 -13.69 14.86 7.67
C PHE A 585 -12.25 14.72 8.20
N ALA A 586 -11.63 13.55 8.04
CA ALA A 586 -10.25 13.33 8.43
C ALA A 586 -9.28 14.27 7.69
N TYR A 587 -9.47 14.45 6.37
CA TYR A 587 -8.69 15.35 5.54
C TYR A 587 -8.76 16.80 6.05
N TYR A 588 -9.96 17.34 6.26
CA TYR A 588 -10.14 18.72 6.70
C TYR A 588 -9.65 18.94 8.13
N VAL A 589 -9.84 17.98 9.03
CA VAL A 589 -9.27 18.01 10.38
C VAL A 589 -7.74 18.08 10.32
N ALA A 590 -7.10 17.23 9.52
CA ALA A 590 -5.64 17.23 9.36
C ALA A 590 -5.13 18.55 8.74
N LEU A 591 -5.85 19.09 7.75
CA LEU A 591 -5.54 20.38 7.11
C LEU A 591 -5.53 21.51 8.13
N MET A 592 -6.57 21.61 8.99
CA MET A 592 -6.70 22.64 10.02
C MET A 592 -5.66 22.50 11.13
N ARG A 593 -5.20 21.28 11.40
CA ARG A 593 -4.11 21.01 12.35
C ARG A 593 -2.73 21.27 11.75
N GLY A 594 -2.61 21.62 10.46
CA GLY A 594 -1.34 21.82 9.76
C GLY A 594 -0.50 20.56 9.65
N CYS A 595 -1.14 19.38 9.59
CA CYS A 595 -0.46 18.09 9.45
C CYS A 595 -0.02 17.85 8.00
N ASP A 596 1.04 17.07 7.80
CA ASP A 596 1.42 16.58 6.47
C ASP A 596 0.45 15.46 6.07
N ILE A 597 -0.49 15.77 5.18
CA ILE A 597 -1.58 14.87 4.82
C ILE A 597 -1.14 13.75 3.89
N ASP A 598 -0.29 14.07 2.91
CA ASP A 598 0.16 13.10 1.91
C ASP A 598 1.24 12.16 2.46
N LYS A 599 2.05 12.65 3.39
CA LYS A 599 3.18 11.92 4.00
C LYS A 599 3.14 12.08 5.52
N PRO A 600 2.14 11.50 6.21
CA PRO A 600 2.04 11.60 7.65
C PRO A 600 3.24 10.94 8.34
N ARG A 601 3.64 11.50 9.49
CA ARG A 601 4.80 11.02 10.26
C ARG A 601 4.65 9.55 10.62
N ASN A 602 5.77 8.82 10.63
CA ASN A 602 5.87 7.40 11.03
C ASN A 602 5.00 6.44 10.21
N LEU A 603 4.57 6.82 9.00
CA LEU A 603 3.82 5.95 8.10
C LEU A 603 4.48 5.87 6.72
N ALA A 604 4.37 4.72 6.10
CA ALA A 604 4.76 4.45 4.73
C ALA A 604 3.61 3.86 3.93
N LYS A 605 3.53 4.13 2.62
CA LYS A 605 2.41 3.70 1.76
C LYS A 605 2.26 2.17 1.70
N SER A 606 3.36 1.44 1.77
CA SER A 606 3.37 -0.02 1.76
C SER A 606 4.51 -0.53 2.63
N VAL A 607 4.24 -1.54 3.44
CA VAL A 607 5.22 -2.15 4.36
C VAL A 607 5.76 -3.42 3.71
N THR A 608 7.04 -3.44 3.35
CA THR A 608 7.72 -4.57 2.69
C THR A 608 8.83 -5.18 3.55
N VAL A 609 8.83 -4.88 4.83
CA VAL A 609 9.71 -5.48 5.85
C VAL A 609 8.86 -5.88 7.04
N GLU A 610 9.20 -7.00 7.68
CA GLU A 610 8.61 -7.43 8.95
C GLU A 610 9.18 -6.68 10.14
#